data_221b95e0be283391d31ae4ac527bf2f5
#
_entry.id   221b95e0be283391d31ae4ac527bf2f5
#
_cell.length_a   1.000
_cell.length_b   1.000
_cell.length_c   1.000
_cell.angle_alpha   90.00
_cell.angle_beta   90.00
_cell.angle_gamma   90.00
#
_symmetry.space_group_name_H-M   'P 1'
#
loop_
_entity.id
_entity.type
_entity.pdbx_description
1 polymer ?
#
loop_
_entity_poly.entity_id
_entity_poly.type
_entity_poly.pdbx_seq_one_letter_code
_entity_poly.pdbx_strand_id
1 'polypeptide(L)'
;SKGKQTVACGMASFEHKLPATATEEELLRVVERLNADPQVDGILVQLPLPPHMDEQKVIATIAPDKDVDGFHVINAGRLAVGQDGFVPCTPLGCLMLLKDRLSDLSGLDAVVIGRSNIVGKPMAQLLLQESCTVTVAHSRTKDLPGVVRRADIVVAAVCRPEMVKADWIKPGATVIDVGINRLPPEPGKDKGRLVGDVD
;
A
#
# COMPACT_ATOMS: atom_id res chain seq x y z
N SER A 1 16.03 7.94 1.36
CA SER A 1 14.93 8.08 2.35
C SER A 1 13.87 9.04 1.81
N LYS A 2 12.64 8.95 2.33
CA LYS A 2 11.52 9.83 1.95
C LYS A 2 11.93 11.32 2.08
N GLY A 3 12.50 11.75 3.21
CA GLY A 3 12.92 13.13 3.40
C GLY A 3 13.93 13.64 2.36
N LYS A 4 14.88 12.81 1.91
CA LYS A 4 15.80 13.21 0.81
C LYS A 4 15.08 13.43 -0.51
N GLN A 5 14.10 12.60 -0.84
CA GLN A 5 13.30 12.74 -2.07
C GLN A 5 12.40 13.97 -2.00
N THR A 6 11.76 14.22 -0.85
CA THR A 6 10.95 15.42 -0.61
C THR A 6 11.76 16.68 -0.90
N VAL A 7 12.96 16.80 -0.33
CA VAL A 7 13.85 17.94 -0.58
C VAL A 7 14.29 18.01 -2.05
N ALA A 8 14.60 16.87 -2.69
CA ALA A 8 14.98 16.83 -4.10
C ALA A 8 13.85 17.30 -5.05
N CYS A 9 12.59 17.17 -4.61
CA CYS A 9 11.42 17.70 -5.33
C CYS A 9 11.12 19.18 -5.01
N GLY A 10 11.99 19.87 -4.27
CA GLY A 10 11.83 21.28 -3.91
C GLY A 10 10.87 21.55 -2.75
N MET A 11 10.46 20.52 -2.02
CA MET A 11 9.58 20.63 -0.85
C MET A 11 10.40 20.70 0.45
N ALA A 12 9.92 21.45 1.45
CA ALA A 12 10.46 21.39 2.80
C ALA A 12 10.13 20.04 3.45
N SER A 13 11.07 19.48 4.21
CA SER A 13 10.88 18.20 4.91
C SER A 13 11.25 18.35 6.39
N PHE A 14 10.30 18.12 7.27
CA PHE A 14 10.47 18.17 8.72
C PHE A 14 10.32 16.77 9.29
N GLU A 15 11.37 16.25 9.89
CA GLU A 15 11.39 14.88 10.44
C GLU A 15 11.29 14.91 11.96
N HIS A 16 10.23 14.31 12.50
CA HIS A 16 10.00 14.15 13.94
C HIS A 16 10.29 12.70 14.35
N LYS A 17 11.49 12.47 14.89
CA LYS A 17 11.90 11.16 15.41
C LYS A 17 11.54 11.03 16.86
N LEU A 18 10.56 10.20 17.17
CA LEU A 18 10.22 9.83 18.53
C LEU A 18 10.93 8.53 18.91
N PRO A 19 11.36 8.38 20.18
CA PRO A 19 11.91 7.11 20.65
C PRO A 19 10.83 6.02 20.65
N ALA A 20 11.24 4.76 20.55
CA ALA A 20 10.30 3.63 20.58
C ALA A 20 9.49 3.52 21.88
N THR A 21 9.95 4.21 22.93
CA THR A 21 9.29 4.30 24.25
C THR A 21 8.32 5.48 24.35
N ALA A 22 8.18 6.32 23.31
CA ALA A 22 7.25 7.43 23.32
C ALA A 22 5.82 6.93 23.53
N THR A 23 5.03 7.72 24.23
CA THR A 23 3.61 7.41 24.43
C THR A 23 2.79 7.77 23.21
N GLU A 24 1.63 7.12 23.05
CA GLU A 24 0.67 7.48 22.01
C GLU A 24 0.26 8.95 22.10
N GLU A 25 0.06 9.46 23.32
CA GLU A 25 -0.31 10.86 23.56
C GLU A 25 0.76 11.85 23.09
N GLU A 26 2.04 11.51 23.23
CA GLU A 26 3.14 12.33 22.71
C GLU A 26 3.10 12.40 21.17
N LEU A 27 2.85 11.29 20.51
CA LEU A 27 2.68 11.23 19.06
C LEU A 27 1.46 12.03 18.61
N LEU A 28 0.30 11.85 19.26
CA LEU A 28 -0.92 12.59 18.94
C LEU A 28 -0.74 14.10 19.05
N ARG A 29 -0.07 14.57 20.13
CA ARG A 29 0.26 16.01 20.28
C ARG A 29 1.12 16.56 19.14
N VAL A 30 2.04 15.75 18.61
CA VAL A 30 2.84 16.14 17.43
C VAL A 30 1.93 16.27 16.21
N VAL A 31 1.08 15.29 15.96
CA VAL A 31 0.14 15.30 14.82
C VAL A 31 -0.82 16.49 14.92
N GLU A 32 -1.42 16.73 16.07
CA GLU A 32 -2.34 17.86 16.30
C GLU A 32 -1.67 19.21 16.03
N ARG A 33 -0.43 19.39 16.50
CA ARG A 33 0.35 20.61 16.21
C ARG A 33 0.60 20.78 14.72
N LEU A 34 0.96 19.70 14.00
CA LEU A 34 1.18 19.77 12.56
C LEU A 34 -0.12 20.00 11.79
N ASN A 35 -1.25 19.47 12.26
CA ASN A 35 -2.56 19.78 11.70
C ASN A 35 -2.88 21.27 11.77
N ALA A 36 -2.55 21.90 12.90
CA ALA A 36 -2.83 23.32 13.15
C ALA A 36 -1.85 24.27 12.45
N ASP A 37 -0.70 23.78 11.99
CA ASP A 37 0.33 24.61 11.35
C ASP A 37 -0.03 24.87 9.88
N PRO A 38 -0.27 26.13 9.46
CA PRO A 38 -0.58 26.47 8.07
C PRO A 38 0.62 26.32 7.12
N GLN A 39 1.84 26.11 7.63
CA GLN A 39 3.04 25.86 6.83
C GLN A 39 3.24 24.38 6.53
N VAL A 40 2.40 23.50 7.09
CA VAL A 40 2.45 22.06 6.88
C VAL A 40 1.36 21.66 5.90
N ASP A 41 1.75 21.29 4.70
CA ASP A 41 0.83 20.86 3.64
C ASP A 41 0.52 19.35 3.71
N GLY A 42 1.41 18.56 4.28
CA GLY A 42 1.25 17.09 4.35
C GLY A 42 1.90 16.48 5.58
N ILE A 43 1.24 15.45 6.11
CA ILE A 43 1.68 14.68 7.28
C ILE A 43 1.75 13.21 6.88
N LEU A 44 2.88 12.58 7.21
CA LEU A 44 3.10 11.16 7.05
C LEU A 44 3.56 10.56 8.37
N VAL A 45 2.83 9.58 8.87
CA VAL A 45 3.24 8.79 10.03
C VAL A 45 3.75 7.43 9.54
N GLN A 46 5.03 7.16 9.78
CA GLN A 46 5.66 5.92 9.31
C GLN A 46 5.10 4.71 10.05
N LEU A 47 4.46 3.80 9.33
CA LEU A 47 3.99 2.52 9.84
C LEU A 47 5.04 1.41 9.64
N PRO A 48 5.01 0.34 10.46
CA PRO A 48 4.11 0.14 11.62
C PRO A 48 4.53 0.96 12.83
N LEU A 49 3.56 1.28 13.69
CA LEU A 49 3.80 1.89 15.00
C LEU A 49 4.22 0.82 16.03
N PRO A 50 4.82 1.24 17.17
CA PRO A 50 5.03 0.34 18.30
C PRO A 50 3.72 -0.30 18.78
N PRO A 51 3.72 -1.55 19.26
CA PRO A 51 2.51 -2.31 19.60
C PRO A 51 1.60 -1.69 20.68
N HIS A 52 2.13 -0.75 21.46
CA HIS A 52 1.37 -0.04 22.50
C HIS A 52 0.60 1.19 21.98
N MET A 53 0.70 1.48 20.68
CA MET A 53 0.00 2.59 20.04
C MET A 53 -1.11 2.06 19.13
N ASP A 54 -2.25 2.74 19.12
CA ASP A 54 -3.35 2.47 18.20
C ASP A 54 -3.13 3.20 16.87
N GLU A 55 -2.69 2.46 15.83
CA GLU A 55 -2.46 3.01 14.49
C GLU A 55 -3.71 3.67 13.91
N GLN A 56 -4.90 3.11 14.16
CA GLN A 56 -6.16 3.65 13.62
C GLN A 56 -6.48 5.01 14.24
N LYS A 57 -6.26 5.16 15.54
CA LYS A 57 -6.44 6.42 16.25
C LYS A 57 -5.47 7.49 15.76
N VAL A 58 -4.20 7.12 15.58
CA VAL A 58 -3.17 8.05 15.08
C VAL A 58 -3.51 8.51 13.66
N ILE A 59 -3.87 7.59 12.74
CA ILE A 59 -4.28 7.92 11.38
C ILE A 59 -5.53 8.81 11.39
N ALA A 60 -6.53 8.49 12.23
CA ALA A 60 -7.75 9.29 12.33
C ALA A 60 -7.54 10.70 12.92
N THR A 61 -6.41 10.95 13.58
CA THR A 61 -6.05 12.27 14.10
C THR A 61 -5.45 13.19 13.02
N ILE A 62 -4.88 12.62 11.95
CA ILE A 62 -4.34 13.41 10.84
C ILE A 62 -5.51 14.13 10.14
N ALA A 63 -5.36 15.42 9.85
CA ALA A 63 -6.34 16.14 9.05
C ALA A 63 -6.45 15.49 7.65
N PRO A 64 -7.65 15.13 7.16
CA PRO A 64 -7.81 14.44 5.89
C PRO A 64 -7.11 15.11 4.70
N ASP A 65 -7.09 16.44 4.70
CA ASP A 65 -6.46 17.23 3.64
C ASP A 65 -4.93 17.36 3.79
N LYS A 66 -4.36 16.77 4.85
CA LYS A 66 -2.91 16.64 5.08
C LYS A 66 -2.44 15.19 5.11
N ASP A 67 -3.34 14.22 5.00
CA ASP A 67 -3.06 12.78 4.98
C ASP A 67 -2.47 12.35 3.64
N VAL A 68 -1.19 12.59 3.43
CA VAL A 68 -0.52 12.30 2.14
C VAL A 68 -0.37 10.81 1.82
N ASP A 69 -0.53 9.92 2.79
CA ASP A 69 -0.57 8.47 2.56
C ASP A 69 -1.96 7.97 2.15
N GLY A 70 -3.02 8.77 2.31
CA GLY A 70 -4.39 8.42 1.95
C GLY A 70 -5.00 7.32 2.83
N PHE A 71 -4.55 7.17 4.07
CA PHE A 71 -5.00 6.11 4.97
C PHE A 71 -6.16 6.51 5.87
N HIS A 72 -6.42 7.82 5.98
CA HIS A 72 -7.54 8.33 6.76
C HIS A 72 -8.87 7.81 6.21
N VAL A 73 -9.81 7.49 7.10
CA VAL A 73 -11.12 6.90 6.73
C VAL A 73 -11.87 7.77 5.71
N ILE A 74 -11.74 9.10 5.76
CA ILE A 74 -12.37 10.02 4.81
C ILE A 74 -11.74 9.84 3.41
N ASN A 75 -10.42 9.77 3.29
CA ASN A 75 -9.75 9.55 2.01
C ASN A 75 -10.04 8.14 1.46
N ALA A 76 -10.04 7.12 2.32
CA ALA A 76 -10.48 5.77 1.95
C ALA A 76 -11.93 5.74 1.46
N GLY A 77 -12.83 6.50 2.09
CA GLY A 77 -14.21 6.65 1.66
C GLY A 77 -14.33 7.40 0.33
N ARG A 78 -13.61 8.49 0.15
CA ARG A 78 -13.54 9.24 -1.13
C ARG A 78 -13.09 8.33 -2.27
N LEU A 79 -12.01 7.56 -2.06
CA LEU A 79 -11.53 6.59 -3.04
C LEU A 79 -12.60 5.54 -3.36
N ALA A 80 -13.28 5.00 -2.36
CA ALA A 80 -14.30 3.96 -2.54
C ALA A 80 -15.51 4.43 -3.35
N VAL A 81 -15.85 5.72 -3.30
CA VAL A 81 -16.99 6.31 -4.02
C VAL A 81 -16.58 7.14 -5.25
N GLY A 82 -15.31 7.12 -5.63
CA GLY A 82 -14.80 7.83 -6.80
C GLY A 82 -14.73 9.35 -6.66
N GLN A 83 -14.58 9.86 -5.43
CA GLN A 83 -14.37 11.27 -5.14
C GLN A 83 -12.88 11.61 -5.06
N ASP A 84 -12.55 12.87 -5.32
CA ASP A 84 -11.18 13.37 -5.19
C ASP A 84 -10.70 13.34 -3.74
N GLY A 85 -9.47 12.87 -3.56
CA GLY A 85 -8.80 12.76 -2.27
C GLY A 85 -7.41 12.15 -2.40
N PHE A 86 -6.70 12.06 -1.30
CA PHE A 86 -5.41 11.36 -1.30
C PHE A 86 -5.60 9.86 -1.48
N VAL A 87 -4.80 9.29 -2.37
CA VAL A 87 -4.79 7.86 -2.69
C VAL A 87 -3.47 7.25 -2.20
N PRO A 88 -3.49 6.07 -1.56
CA PRO A 88 -2.26 5.43 -1.13
C PRO A 88 -1.26 5.26 -2.28
N CYS A 89 -0.01 5.71 -2.05
CA CYS A 89 1.01 5.80 -3.11
C CYS A 89 1.37 4.46 -3.74
N THR A 90 1.44 3.37 -2.96
CA THR A 90 1.78 2.04 -3.49
C THR A 90 0.72 1.52 -4.46
N PRO A 91 -0.58 1.48 -4.12
CA PRO A 91 -1.63 1.12 -5.09
C PRO A 91 -1.68 2.02 -6.32
N LEU A 92 -1.51 3.34 -6.13
CA LEU A 92 -1.48 4.28 -7.25
C LEU A 92 -0.30 4.00 -8.18
N GLY A 93 0.89 3.76 -7.64
CA GLY A 93 2.06 3.38 -8.41
C GLY A 93 1.87 2.06 -9.17
N CYS A 94 1.22 1.07 -8.55
CA CYS A 94 0.85 -0.18 -9.22
C CYS A 94 -0.10 0.07 -10.40
N LEU A 95 -1.11 0.93 -10.21
CA LEU A 95 -2.03 1.30 -11.30
C LEU A 95 -1.28 2.00 -12.44
N MET A 96 -0.37 2.93 -12.13
CA MET A 96 0.44 3.61 -13.15
C MET A 96 1.28 2.62 -13.97
N LEU A 97 1.91 1.63 -13.33
CA LEU A 97 2.63 0.55 -14.02
C LEU A 97 1.73 -0.31 -14.90
N LEU A 98 0.52 -0.62 -14.43
CA LEU A 98 -0.46 -1.35 -15.23
C LEU A 98 -0.87 -0.56 -16.46
N LYS A 99 -1.16 0.74 -16.32
CA LYS A 99 -1.55 1.62 -17.45
C LYS A 99 -0.40 1.86 -18.44
N ASP A 100 0.85 1.86 -17.98
CA ASP A 100 2.02 1.92 -18.85
C ASP A 100 2.17 0.64 -19.70
N ARG A 101 1.84 -0.53 -19.11
CA ARG A 101 1.95 -1.83 -19.78
C ARG A 101 0.73 -2.19 -20.62
N LEU A 102 -0.45 -1.85 -20.10
CA LEU A 102 -1.76 -2.16 -20.69
C LEU A 102 -2.45 -0.82 -20.98
N SER A 103 -2.62 -0.49 -22.24
CA SER A 103 -3.22 0.80 -22.65
C SER A 103 -4.67 0.97 -22.20
N ASP A 104 -5.41 -0.12 -22.03
CA ASP A 104 -6.79 -0.17 -21.55
C ASP A 104 -6.95 -1.34 -20.57
N LEU A 105 -7.55 -1.09 -19.41
CA LEU A 105 -7.83 -2.08 -18.39
C LEU A 105 -9.31 -2.49 -18.36
N SER A 106 -10.14 -1.78 -19.11
CA SER A 106 -11.60 -1.98 -19.12
C SER A 106 -11.99 -3.41 -19.49
N GLY A 107 -12.84 -4.02 -18.67
CA GLY A 107 -13.36 -5.38 -18.88
C GLY A 107 -12.39 -6.50 -18.49
N LEU A 108 -11.14 -6.19 -18.08
CA LEU A 108 -10.20 -7.21 -17.64
C LEU A 108 -10.57 -7.79 -16.28
N ASP A 109 -10.34 -9.10 -16.12
CA ASP A 109 -10.45 -9.77 -14.84
C ASP A 109 -9.20 -9.51 -13.99
N ALA A 110 -9.34 -8.84 -12.85
CA ALA A 110 -8.26 -8.52 -11.94
C ALA A 110 -8.41 -9.25 -10.60
N VAL A 111 -7.33 -9.87 -10.14
CA VAL A 111 -7.27 -10.50 -8.81
C VAL A 111 -6.26 -9.76 -7.94
N VAL A 112 -6.70 -9.24 -6.80
CA VAL A 112 -5.86 -8.66 -5.76
C VAL A 112 -5.72 -9.68 -4.64
N ILE A 113 -4.51 -10.20 -4.44
CA ILE A 113 -4.18 -11.12 -3.35
C ILE A 113 -3.71 -10.30 -2.17
N GLY A 114 -4.56 -10.18 -1.16
CA GLY A 114 -4.36 -9.33 0.01
C GLY A 114 -5.49 -8.32 0.18
N ARG A 115 -5.79 -7.96 1.44
CA ARG A 115 -6.89 -7.04 1.78
C ARG A 115 -6.52 -6.05 2.88
N SER A 116 -5.26 -5.64 2.91
CA SER A 116 -4.80 -4.59 3.83
C SER A 116 -5.46 -3.25 3.51
N ASN A 117 -5.62 -2.40 4.52
CA ASN A 117 -6.17 -1.06 4.33
C ASN A 117 -5.21 -0.16 3.54
N ILE A 118 -3.91 -0.49 3.55
CA ILE A 118 -2.87 0.35 2.93
C ILE A 118 -2.54 -0.03 1.48
N VAL A 119 -2.86 -1.28 1.05
CA VAL A 119 -2.56 -1.76 -0.31
C VAL A 119 -3.75 -2.47 -0.94
N GLY A 120 -4.19 -3.62 -0.38
CA GLY A 120 -5.13 -4.51 -1.06
C GLY A 120 -6.49 -3.89 -1.34
N LYS A 121 -7.11 -3.24 -0.35
CA LYS A 121 -8.40 -2.57 -0.52
C LYS A 121 -8.32 -1.37 -1.48
N PRO A 122 -7.38 -0.42 -1.30
CA PRO A 122 -7.26 0.70 -2.23
C PRO A 122 -6.89 0.26 -3.65
N MET A 123 -6.08 -0.78 -3.83
CA MET A 123 -5.78 -1.33 -5.15
C MET A 123 -7.04 -1.87 -5.85
N ALA A 124 -7.90 -2.58 -5.11
CA ALA A 124 -9.16 -3.08 -5.64
C ALA A 124 -10.09 -1.93 -6.08
N GLN A 125 -10.16 -0.84 -5.32
CA GLN A 125 -10.96 0.33 -5.68
C GLN A 125 -10.41 1.02 -6.94
N LEU A 126 -9.10 1.17 -7.05
CA LEU A 126 -8.48 1.76 -8.24
C LEU A 126 -8.74 0.93 -9.51
N LEU A 127 -8.61 -0.39 -9.42
CA LEU A 127 -8.93 -1.28 -10.55
C LEU A 127 -10.41 -1.24 -10.92
N LEU A 128 -11.31 -1.12 -9.93
CA LEU A 128 -12.74 -0.97 -10.18
C LEU A 128 -13.05 0.36 -10.90
N GLN A 129 -12.38 1.44 -10.55
CA GLN A 129 -12.51 2.73 -11.25
C GLN A 129 -12.04 2.67 -12.70
N GLU A 130 -11.06 1.81 -13.01
CA GLU A 130 -10.62 1.52 -14.38
C GLU A 130 -11.51 0.47 -15.10
N SER A 131 -12.71 0.21 -14.56
CA SER A 131 -13.70 -0.71 -15.14
C SER A 131 -13.25 -2.19 -15.21
N CYS A 132 -12.33 -2.61 -14.36
CA CYS A 132 -12.00 -4.02 -14.19
C CYS A 132 -13.09 -4.79 -13.44
N THR A 133 -13.22 -6.08 -13.73
CA THR A 133 -13.92 -7.03 -12.85
C THR A 133 -12.95 -7.46 -11.75
N VAL A 134 -13.18 -7.06 -10.50
CA VAL A 134 -12.21 -7.23 -9.43
C VAL A 134 -12.59 -8.31 -8.44
N THR A 135 -11.67 -9.24 -8.21
CA THR A 135 -11.75 -10.24 -7.14
C THR A 135 -10.68 -9.96 -6.08
N VAL A 136 -11.11 -9.82 -4.81
CA VAL A 136 -10.19 -9.71 -3.68
C VAL A 136 -10.03 -11.06 -3.01
N ALA A 137 -8.84 -11.63 -3.08
CA ALA A 137 -8.50 -12.92 -2.48
C ALA A 137 -7.69 -12.73 -1.17
N HIS A 138 -7.84 -13.65 -0.25
CA HIS A 138 -7.20 -13.58 1.06
C HIS A 138 -6.98 -14.98 1.67
N SER A 139 -6.42 -15.05 2.87
CA SER A 139 -6.06 -16.32 3.55
C SER A 139 -7.22 -17.32 3.76
N ARG A 140 -8.48 -16.88 3.62
CA ARG A 140 -9.67 -17.75 3.71
C ARG A 140 -10.30 -18.04 2.36
N THR A 141 -9.69 -17.58 1.25
CA THR A 141 -10.16 -17.87 -0.10
C THR A 141 -9.99 -19.35 -0.40
N LYS A 142 -11.07 -20.00 -0.82
CA LYS A 142 -11.03 -21.40 -1.28
C LYS A 142 -10.44 -21.44 -2.67
N ASP A 143 -9.62 -22.45 -2.96
CA ASP A 143 -8.98 -22.65 -4.27
C ASP A 143 -8.34 -21.35 -4.82
N LEU A 144 -7.45 -20.76 -4.04
CA LEU A 144 -6.75 -19.53 -4.44
C LEU A 144 -6.04 -19.68 -5.81
N PRO A 145 -5.35 -20.79 -6.11
CA PRO A 145 -4.78 -21.01 -7.45
C PRO A 145 -5.82 -20.94 -8.58
N GLY A 146 -6.98 -21.55 -8.41
CA GLY A 146 -8.06 -21.52 -9.40
C GLY A 146 -8.66 -20.13 -9.60
N VAL A 147 -8.72 -19.32 -8.53
CA VAL A 147 -9.12 -17.90 -8.62
C VAL A 147 -8.11 -17.11 -9.44
N VAL A 148 -6.81 -17.28 -9.15
CA VAL A 148 -5.73 -16.53 -9.82
C VAL A 148 -5.60 -16.92 -11.29
N ARG A 149 -5.78 -18.20 -11.67
CA ARG A 149 -5.66 -18.68 -13.07
C ARG A 149 -6.62 -18.01 -14.05
N ARG A 150 -7.69 -17.38 -13.58
CA ARG A 150 -8.68 -16.72 -14.47
C ARG A 150 -8.32 -15.27 -14.74
N ALA A 151 -7.42 -14.68 -13.96
CA ALA A 151 -7.13 -13.27 -13.99
C ALA A 151 -6.24 -12.85 -15.16
N ASP A 152 -6.57 -11.72 -15.78
CA ASP A 152 -5.73 -11.00 -16.74
C ASP A 152 -4.68 -10.14 -15.99
N ILE A 153 -5.05 -9.68 -14.80
CA ILE A 153 -4.21 -8.88 -13.92
C ILE A 153 -4.15 -9.56 -12.56
N VAL A 154 -2.94 -9.78 -12.04
CA VAL A 154 -2.70 -10.30 -10.69
C VAL A 154 -1.87 -9.31 -9.90
N VAL A 155 -2.38 -8.88 -8.76
CA VAL A 155 -1.63 -8.03 -7.80
C VAL A 155 -1.40 -8.82 -6.53
N ALA A 156 -0.14 -9.20 -6.25
CA ALA A 156 0.25 -9.93 -5.06
C ALA A 156 0.73 -8.97 -3.96
N ALA A 157 0.00 -8.90 -2.83
CA ALA A 157 0.25 -7.96 -1.74
C ALA A 157 -0.04 -8.59 -0.36
N VAL A 158 0.67 -9.68 -0.03
CA VAL A 158 0.46 -10.49 1.18
C VAL A 158 1.67 -10.62 2.08
N CYS A 159 2.84 -10.12 1.64
CA CYS A 159 4.12 -10.24 2.36
C CYS A 159 4.42 -11.71 2.72
N ARG A 160 4.24 -12.62 1.76
CA ARG A 160 4.56 -14.04 1.87
C ARG A 160 5.55 -14.44 0.77
N PRO A 161 6.78 -14.77 1.13
CA PRO A 161 7.83 -15.06 0.15
C PRO A 161 7.41 -16.11 -0.87
N GLU A 162 7.49 -15.77 -2.14
CA GLU A 162 7.35 -16.70 -3.28
C GLU A 162 6.09 -17.59 -3.20
N MET A 163 4.98 -17.04 -2.64
CA MET A 163 3.73 -17.79 -2.44
C MET A 163 3.00 -18.06 -3.74
N VAL A 164 2.98 -17.08 -4.65
CA VAL A 164 2.29 -17.19 -5.95
C VAL A 164 3.20 -17.91 -6.92
N LYS A 165 2.74 -19.06 -7.44
CA LYS A 165 3.55 -19.91 -8.31
C LYS A 165 3.20 -19.69 -9.79
N ALA A 166 4.13 -20.02 -10.68
CA ALA A 166 3.99 -19.87 -12.11
C ALA A 166 2.74 -20.59 -12.68
N ASP A 167 2.41 -21.76 -12.14
CA ASP A 167 1.24 -22.55 -12.54
C ASP A 167 -0.11 -21.96 -12.11
N TRP A 168 -0.10 -20.89 -11.28
CA TRP A 168 -1.29 -20.12 -10.94
C TRP A 168 -1.59 -19.01 -11.95
N ILE A 169 -0.60 -18.59 -12.73
CA ILE A 169 -0.69 -17.45 -13.63
C ILE A 169 -1.11 -17.93 -15.02
N LYS A 170 -2.18 -17.37 -15.57
CA LYS A 170 -2.57 -17.69 -16.93
C LYS A 170 -1.57 -17.07 -17.93
N PRO A 171 -1.28 -17.75 -19.06
CA PRO A 171 -0.42 -17.19 -20.10
C PRO A 171 -0.91 -15.81 -20.57
N GLY A 172 -0.01 -14.84 -20.62
CA GLY A 172 -0.33 -13.48 -21.04
C GLY A 172 -0.85 -12.55 -19.93
N ALA A 173 -1.10 -13.05 -18.72
CA ALA A 173 -1.50 -12.20 -17.60
C ALA A 173 -0.38 -11.22 -17.18
N THR A 174 -0.78 -10.05 -16.74
CA THR A 174 0.14 -9.06 -16.16
C THR A 174 0.16 -9.20 -14.64
N VAL A 175 1.35 -9.31 -14.07
CA VAL A 175 1.55 -9.52 -12.63
C VAL A 175 2.25 -8.32 -12.00
N ILE A 176 1.69 -7.78 -10.94
CA ILE A 176 2.32 -6.80 -10.06
C ILE A 176 2.65 -7.49 -8.74
N ASP A 177 3.93 -7.59 -8.43
CA ASP A 177 4.42 -8.09 -7.15
C ASP A 177 4.74 -6.92 -6.21
N VAL A 178 3.93 -6.75 -5.17
CA VAL A 178 4.10 -5.71 -4.16
C VAL A 178 4.93 -6.22 -2.99
N GLY A 179 5.14 -7.54 -2.91
CA GLY A 179 5.82 -8.19 -1.81
C GLY A 179 7.28 -7.74 -1.67
N ILE A 180 7.68 -7.43 -0.44
CA ILE A 180 9.09 -7.18 -0.08
C ILE A 180 9.41 -8.05 1.12
N ASN A 181 9.96 -9.22 0.85
CA ASN A 181 10.27 -10.22 1.86
C ASN A 181 11.79 -10.43 1.95
N ARG A 182 12.32 -10.43 3.16
CA ARG A 182 13.73 -10.76 3.38
C ARG A 182 13.85 -12.20 3.90
N LEU A 183 14.43 -13.06 3.08
CA LEU A 183 14.75 -14.43 3.50
C LEU A 183 15.88 -14.42 4.53
N PRO A 184 15.99 -15.45 5.37
CA PRO A 184 17.15 -15.63 6.24
C PRO A 184 18.46 -15.61 5.43
N PRO A 185 19.58 -15.13 6.03
CA PRO A 185 20.88 -15.23 5.39
C PRO A 185 21.25 -16.68 5.11
N GLU A 186 21.82 -16.93 3.94
CA GLU A 186 22.48 -18.22 3.64
C GLU A 186 23.76 -18.38 4.47
N PRO A 187 24.20 -19.62 4.73
CA PRO A 187 25.46 -19.84 5.45
C PRO A 187 26.62 -19.05 4.80
N GLY A 188 27.29 -18.23 5.60
CA GLY A 188 28.41 -17.39 5.16
C GLY A 188 28.04 -16.05 4.55
N LYS A 189 26.77 -15.66 4.55
CA LYS A 189 26.32 -14.33 4.11
C LYS A 189 25.76 -13.51 5.28
N ASP A 190 26.11 -12.24 5.35
CA ASP A 190 25.64 -11.32 6.41
C ASP A 190 24.20 -10.84 6.22
N LYS A 191 23.67 -10.92 4.99
CA LYS A 191 22.32 -10.42 4.65
C LYS A 191 21.53 -11.44 3.84
N GLY A 192 20.28 -11.61 4.21
CA GLY A 192 19.33 -12.40 3.44
C GLY A 192 18.94 -11.77 2.12
N ARG A 193 18.54 -12.61 1.15
CA ARG A 193 18.05 -12.19 -0.17
C ARG A 193 16.66 -11.54 -0.03
N LEU A 194 16.41 -10.49 -0.80
CA LEU A 194 15.07 -9.93 -0.98
C LEU A 194 14.34 -10.71 -2.07
N VAL A 195 13.09 -11.05 -1.79
CA VAL A 195 12.17 -11.71 -2.73
C VAL A 195 10.79 -11.06 -2.64
N GLY A 196 10.01 -11.24 -3.69
CA GLY A 196 8.61 -10.84 -3.72
C GLY A 196 7.65 -11.88 -3.13
N ASP A 197 6.36 -11.68 -3.39
CA ASP A 197 5.30 -12.64 -3.11
C ASP A 197 5.13 -13.65 -4.27
N VAL A 198 5.72 -13.36 -5.42
CA VAL A 198 5.68 -14.20 -6.64
C VAL A 198 7.02 -14.92 -6.80
N ASP A 199 6.94 -16.20 -7.18
CA ASP A 199 8.07 -17.09 -7.44
C ASP A 199 8.56 -16.95 -8.89
#